data_dac3f86cbce1a6d656c8d93cbb0a1d5c
#
_entry.id   dac3f86cbce1a6d656c8d93cbb0a1d5c
#
_cell.length_a   1.000
_cell.length_b   1.000
_cell.length_c   1.000
_cell.angle_alpha   90.00
_cell.angle_beta   90.00
_cell.angle_gamma   90.00
#
_symmetry.space_group_name_H-M   'P 1'
#
loop_
_entity.id
_entity.type
_entity.pdbx_description
1 polymer ?
#
loop_
_entity_poly.entity_id
_entity_poly.type
_entity_poly.pdbx_seq_one_letter_code
_entity_poly.pdbx_strand_id
1 'polypeptide(L)'
;LSALSFNIKIPKAKCIMEGIQNIKLEDIKIASHLGLRVKLLGISQIINGQLFETVHPCLVSKNTYIGNVNGVMNAVITEGKPVGESVLQGEGAGPGPTSSSLLSDLLSILRGNIKYPFGISSSKRKSIKAFNNDNYTNSLYLRFEVRDKQGVLSLITNRLAKYKISVKRIIQTPDKKNKKA
;
A
#
# COMPACT_ATOMS: atom_id res chain seq x y z
N LEU A 1 -0.63 13.73 0.56
CA LEU A 1 0.75 13.33 0.29
C LEU A 1 1.13 13.54 -1.17
N SER A 2 0.40 13.01 -2.15
CA SER A 2 0.71 13.14 -3.59
C SER A 2 0.89 14.58 -4.05
N ALA A 3 -0.01 15.48 -3.62
CA ALA A 3 0.10 16.90 -3.95
C ALA A 3 1.39 17.53 -3.42
N LEU A 4 1.84 17.11 -2.24
CA LEU A 4 3.10 17.54 -1.65
C LEU A 4 4.31 16.96 -2.37
N SER A 5 4.31 15.65 -2.62
CA SER A 5 5.44 14.94 -3.23
C SER A 5 5.69 15.36 -4.68
N PHE A 6 4.63 15.60 -5.45
CA PHE A 6 4.74 15.88 -6.89
C PHE A 6 4.44 17.32 -7.27
N ASN A 7 4.22 18.19 -6.26
CA ASN A 7 3.92 19.59 -6.49
C ASN A 7 2.74 19.84 -7.45
N ILE A 8 1.68 19.08 -7.27
CA ILE A 8 0.47 19.12 -8.08
C ILE A 8 -0.72 19.69 -7.31
N LYS A 9 -1.77 20.07 -8.01
CA LYS A 9 -3.07 20.36 -7.40
C LYS A 9 -3.59 19.10 -6.74
N ILE A 10 -4.34 19.28 -5.64
CA ILE A 10 -4.99 18.13 -4.96
C ILE A 10 -5.83 17.39 -5.98
N PRO A 11 -5.59 16.09 -6.19
CA PRO A 11 -6.32 15.31 -7.18
C PRO A 11 -7.81 15.27 -6.86
N LYS A 12 -8.65 15.44 -7.89
CA LYS A 12 -10.11 15.32 -7.77
C LYS A 12 -10.61 13.90 -8.06
N ALA A 13 -9.79 13.08 -8.72
CA ALA A 13 -10.12 11.69 -9.03
C ALA A 13 -10.19 10.87 -7.74
N LYS A 14 -11.11 9.91 -7.70
CA LYS A 14 -11.20 8.98 -6.58
C LYS A 14 -9.98 8.04 -6.59
N CYS A 15 -9.25 8.03 -5.50
CA CYS A 15 -8.23 7.01 -5.23
C CYS A 15 -8.92 5.65 -5.06
N ILE A 16 -8.33 4.58 -5.60
CA ILE A 16 -8.78 3.22 -5.29
C ILE A 16 -8.41 2.92 -3.84
N MET A 17 -9.43 2.57 -3.06
CA MET A 17 -9.24 2.25 -1.64
C MET A 17 -9.83 0.87 -1.33
N GLU A 18 -9.01 0.00 -0.79
CA GLU A 18 -9.39 -1.29 -0.24
C GLU A 18 -8.89 -1.38 1.20
N GLY A 19 -9.80 -1.67 2.13
CA GLY A 19 -9.46 -1.84 3.54
C GLY A 19 -9.00 -3.26 3.86
N ILE A 20 -8.71 -3.49 5.14
CA ILE A 20 -8.23 -4.79 5.65
C ILE A 20 -9.35 -5.75 6.07
N GLN A 21 -10.62 -5.40 5.87
CA GLN A 21 -11.78 -6.15 6.33
C GLN A 21 -11.82 -7.59 5.83
N ASN A 22 -11.28 -7.84 4.64
CA ASN A 22 -11.25 -9.16 4.01
C ASN A 22 -9.98 -9.95 4.32
N ILE A 23 -9.05 -9.38 5.08
CA ILE A 23 -7.79 -10.06 5.46
C ILE A 23 -8.07 -10.96 6.67
N LYS A 24 -7.87 -12.26 6.49
CA LYS A 24 -8.00 -13.26 7.53
C LYS A 24 -6.65 -13.57 8.20
N LEU A 25 -6.68 -14.12 9.40
CA LEU A 25 -5.47 -14.57 10.09
C LEU A 25 -4.66 -15.59 9.26
N GLU A 26 -5.35 -16.39 8.47
CA GLU A 26 -4.73 -17.37 7.56
C GLU A 26 -3.87 -16.70 6.49
N ASP A 27 -4.33 -15.58 5.92
CA ASP A 27 -3.57 -14.80 4.94
C ASP A 27 -2.27 -14.29 5.55
N ILE A 28 -2.34 -13.79 6.80
CA ILE A 28 -1.17 -13.29 7.53
C ILE A 28 -0.18 -14.44 7.80
N LYS A 29 -0.66 -15.63 8.18
CA LYS A 29 0.18 -16.80 8.40
C LYS A 29 0.86 -17.26 7.11
N ILE A 30 0.10 -17.35 6.02
CA ILE A 30 0.64 -17.72 4.70
C ILE A 30 1.66 -16.71 4.23
N ALA A 31 1.36 -15.41 4.32
CA ALA A 31 2.31 -14.35 4.00
C ALA A 31 3.60 -14.51 4.81
N SER A 32 3.49 -14.78 6.11
CA SER A 32 4.63 -14.97 7.00
C SER A 32 5.51 -16.16 6.59
N HIS A 33 4.93 -17.29 6.19
CA HIS A 33 5.66 -18.46 5.69
C HIS A 33 6.40 -18.16 4.38
N LEU A 34 5.85 -17.25 3.57
CA LEU A 34 6.47 -16.79 2.32
C LEU A 34 7.57 -15.73 2.53
N GLY A 35 7.90 -15.37 3.78
CA GLY A 35 8.83 -14.28 4.07
C GLY A 35 8.25 -12.90 3.84
N LEU A 36 6.93 -12.78 3.78
CA LEU A 36 6.19 -11.55 3.53
C LEU A 36 5.41 -11.10 4.76
N ARG A 37 5.00 -9.84 4.76
CA ARG A 37 4.05 -9.25 5.70
C ARG A 37 2.93 -8.55 4.97
N VAL A 38 1.72 -8.61 5.51
CA VAL A 38 0.60 -7.80 5.04
C VAL A 38 0.70 -6.42 5.66
N LYS A 39 0.74 -5.39 4.83
CA LYS A 39 0.74 -3.97 5.24
C LYS A 39 -0.33 -3.21 4.45
N LEU A 40 -1.07 -2.35 5.12
CA LEU A 40 -1.94 -1.39 4.43
C LEU A 40 -1.09 -0.23 3.95
N LEU A 41 -0.96 -0.07 2.64
CA LEU A 41 -0.10 0.96 2.04
C LEU A 41 -0.92 1.97 1.24
N GLY A 42 -0.61 3.25 1.44
CA GLY A 42 -0.94 4.30 0.49
C GLY A 42 0.21 4.47 -0.48
N ILE A 43 -0.05 4.24 -1.76
CA ILE A 43 0.97 4.30 -2.83
C ILE A 43 0.60 5.45 -3.77
N SER A 44 1.60 6.27 -4.10
CA SER A 44 1.45 7.34 -5.08
C SER A 44 2.67 7.39 -5.99
N GLN A 45 2.44 7.38 -7.31
CA GLN A 45 3.49 7.33 -8.33
C GLN A 45 3.11 8.15 -9.56
N ILE A 46 4.10 8.65 -10.27
CA ILE A 46 3.90 9.18 -11.62
C ILE A 46 4.29 8.11 -12.63
N ILE A 47 3.32 7.59 -13.35
CA ILE A 47 3.49 6.56 -14.39
C ILE A 47 3.13 7.20 -15.73
N ASN A 48 4.09 7.28 -16.66
CA ASN A 48 3.89 7.87 -17.99
C ASN A 48 3.25 9.28 -17.94
N GLY A 49 3.67 10.11 -16.99
CA GLY A 49 3.14 11.46 -16.80
C GLY A 49 1.73 11.54 -16.22
N GLN A 50 1.19 10.43 -15.72
CA GLN A 50 -0.11 10.33 -15.08
C GLN A 50 0.04 9.93 -13.61
N LEU A 51 -0.88 10.35 -12.76
CA LEU A 51 -0.87 10.08 -11.34
C LEU A 51 -1.56 8.75 -11.03
N PHE A 52 -0.82 7.79 -10.53
CA PHE A 52 -1.35 6.57 -9.92
C PHE A 52 -1.43 6.73 -8.41
N GLU A 53 -2.61 6.49 -7.86
CA GLU A 53 -2.85 6.54 -6.41
C GLU A 53 -3.73 5.37 -5.98
N THR A 54 -3.32 4.72 -4.89
CA THR A 54 -4.10 3.63 -4.32
C THR A 54 -3.83 3.48 -2.83
N VAL A 55 -4.81 2.97 -2.09
CA VAL A 55 -4.65 2.50 -0.71
C VAL A 55 -5.21 1.08 -0.65
N HIS A 56 -4.35 0.11 -0.41
CA HIS A 56 -4.78 -1.28 -0.31
C HIS A 56 -3.80 -2.15 0.51
N PRO A 57 -4.23 -3.31 1.00
CA PRO A 57 -3.34 -4.29 1.62
C PRO A 57 -2.31 -4.79 0.61
N CYS A 58 -1.04 -4.73 0.98
CA CYS A 58 0.08 -5.19 0.16
C CYS A 58 0.86 -6.28 0.87
N LEU A 59 1.37 -7.24 0.09
CA LEU A 59 2.37 -8.18 0.55
C LEU A 59 3.77 -7.60 0.33
N VAL A 60 4.47 -7.32 1.42
CA VAL A 60 5.81 -6.73 1.39
C VAL A 60 6.83 -7.67 1.99
N SER A 61 8.06 -7.66 1.48
CA SER A 61 9.13 -8.48 2.04
C SER A 61 9.43 -8.08 3.50
N LYS A 62 9.67 -9.07 4.36
CA LYS A 62 10.14 -8.85 5.74
C LYS A 62 11.49 -8.13 5.80
N ASN A 63 12.27 -8.16 4.72
CA ASN A 63 13.60 -7.58 4.65
C ASN A 63 13.60 -6.13 4.15
N THR A 64 12.43 -5.51 3.97
CA THR A 64 12.31 -4.09 3.58
C THR A 64 12.02 -3.19 4.78
N TYR A 65 12.34 -1.90 4.67
CA TYR A 65 12.00 -0.92 5.71
C TYR A 65 10.51 -0.95 6.02
N ILE A 66 9.66 -0.87 4.99
CA ILE A 66 8.19 -0.87 5.16
C ILE A 66 7.67 -2.16 5.81
N GLY A 67 8.30 -3.30 5.53
CA GLY A 67 7.97 -4.58 6.15
C GLY A 67 8.26 -4.61 7.65
N ASN A 68 9.17 -3.79 8.13
CA ASN A 68 9.59 -3.74 9.53
C ASN A 68 8.94 -2.61 10.35
N VAL A 69 8.06 -1.83 9.77
CA VAL A 69 7.25 -0.84 10.51
C VAL A 69 6.19 -1.59 11.33
N ASN A 70 6.34 -1.61 12.65
CA ASN A 70 5.48 -2.39 13.56
C ASN A 70 4.95 -1.52 14.71
N GLY A 71 3.91 -2.03 15.40
CA GLY A 71 3.32 -1.37 16.56
C GLY A 71 2.71 -0.01 16.20
N VAL A 72 3.03 1.01 16.99
CA VAL A 72 2.54 2.39 16.82
C VAL A 72 3.30 3.20 15.77
N MET A 73 4.33 2.59 15.16
CA MET A 73 5.18 3.27 14.19
C MET A 73 4.47 3.44 12.86
N ASN A 74 4.66 4.60 12.25
CA ASN A 74 4.29 4.91 10.88
C ASN A 74 5.54 5.23 10.08
N ALA A 75 5.49 5.01 8.77
CA ALA A 75 6.59 5.38 7.89
C ALA A 75 6.08 6.00 6.58
N VAL A 76 6.88 6.90 6.05
CA VAL A 76 6.76 7.41 4.69
C VAL A 76 8.06 7.11 3.97
N ILE A 77 7.97 6.42 2.84
CA ILE A 77 9.10 6.14 1.97
C ILE A 77 8.90 6.96 0.71
N THR A 78 9.92 7.71 0.36
CA THR A 78 9.95 8.49 -0.88
C THR A 78 11.15 8.07 -1.71
N GLU A 79 10.95 7.95 -3.02
CA GLU A 79 12.00 7.68 -3.98
C GLU A 79 12.08 8.84 -4.97
N GLY A 80 13.25 9.42 -5.14
CA GLY A 80 13.46 10.56 -6.01
C GLY A 80 14.86 10.61 -6.60
N LYS A 81 15.01 11.32 -7.70
CA LYS A 81 16.31 11.57 -8.33
C LYS A 81 16.76 12.99 -8.05
N PRO A 82 18.02 13.23 -7.65
CA PRO A 82 19.14 12.28 -7.49
C PRO A 82 19.26 11.63 -6.10
N VAL A 83 18.36 11.95 -5.17
CA VAL A 83 18.46 11.58 -3.73
C VAL A 83 18.36 10.07 -3.47
N GLY A 84 17.64 9.33 -4.34
CA GLY A 84 17.33 7.93 -4.11
C GLY A 84 16.18 7.73 -3.13
N GLU A 85 16.23 6.66 -2.35
CA GLU A 85 15.23 6.33 -1.33
C GLU A 85 15.48 7.10 -0.04
N SER A 86 14.43 7.69 0.51
CA SER A 86 14.43 8.34 1.83
C SER A 86 13.31 7.75 2.67
N VAL A 87 13.61 7.40 3.92
CA VAL A 87 12.68 6.79 4.87
C VAL A 87 12.50 7.73 6.06
N LEU A 88 11.25 8.10 6.31
CA LEU A 88 10.86 8.81 7.53
C LEU A 88 9.99 7.88 8.35
N GLN A 89 10.40 7.60 9.58
CA GLN A 89 9.68 6.71 10.49
C GLN A 89 9.56 7.36 11.86
N GLY A 90 8.39 7.21 12.46
CA GLY A 90 8.12 7.74 13.80
C GLY A 90 6.80 7.25 14.35
N GLU A 91 6.57 7.49 15.61
CA GLU A 91 5.28 7.24 16.25
C GLU A 91 4.25 8.23 15.70
N GLY A 92 3.07 7.72 15.32
CA GLY A 92 1.99 8.56 14.79
C GLY A 92 0.89 8.80 15.81
N ALA A 93 0.58 7.81 16.63
CA ALA A 93 -0.50 7.85 17.62
C ALA A 93 0.06 7.98 19.04
N GLY A 94 -0.77 8.54 19.92
CA GLY A 94 -0.46 8.68 21.33
C GLY A 94 -0.35 10.15 21.78
N PRO A 95 -0.47 10.43 23.11
CA PRO A 95 -0.46 11.79 23.63
C PRO A 95 0.90 12.49 23.41
N GLY A 96 2.01 11.78 23.56
CA GLY A 96 3.36 12.32 23.38
C GLY A 96 3.62 12.82 21.96
N PRO A 97 3.56 11.96 20.93
CA PRO A 97 3.76 12.36 19.54
C PRO A 97 2.80 13.45 19.07
N THR A 98 1.52 13.36 19.47
CA THR A 98 0.51 14.35 19.09
C THR A 98 0.79 15.72 19.72
N SER A 99 1.08 15.78 21.01
CA SER A 99 1.40 17.04 21.69
C SER A 99 2.70 17.65 21.17
N SER A 100 3.71 16.84 20.90
CA SER A 100 4.97 17.29 20.30
C SER A 100 4.76 17.97 18.95
N SER A 101 3.93 17.35 18.09
CA SER A 101 3.61 17.90 16.77
C SER A 101 2.85 19.22 16.87
N LEU A 102 1.84 19.29 17.75
CA LEU A 102 1.07 20.53 18.00
C LEU A 102 1.95 21.66 18.50
N LEU A 103 2.83 21.38 19.47
CA LEU A 103 3.77 22.38 20.00
C LEU A 103 4.77 22.83 18.93
N SER A 104 5.27 21.92 18.13
CA SER A 104 6.17 22.24 17.02
C SER A 104 5.52 23.22 16.03
N ASP A 105 4.28 22.96 15.65
CA ASP A 105 3.53 23.81 14.73
C ASP A 105 3.24 25.20 15.36
N LEU A 106 2.83 25.24 16.62
CA LEU A 106 2.59 26.46 17.35
C LEU A 106 3.86 27.31 17.44
N LEU A 107 4.98 26.73 17.85
CA LEU A 107 6.27 27.42 17.91
C LEU A 107 6.73 27.89 16.53
N SER A 108 6.47 27.12 15.48
CA SER A 108 6.78 27.51 14.11
C SER A 108 6.02 28.77 13.69
N ILE A 109 4.73 28.85 14.02
CA ILE A 109 3.89 30.04 13.77
C ILE A 109 4.40 31.24 14.57
N LEU A 110 4.67 31.05 15.86
CA LEU A 110 5.16 32.11 16.73
C LEU A 110 6.52 32.71 16.29
N ARG A 111 7.37 31.88 15.66
CA ARG A 111 8.64 32.27 15.05
C ARG A 111 8.49 32.94 13.67
N GLY A 112 7.27 33.11 13.19
CA GLY A 112 7.01 33.70 11.89
C GLY A 112 7.33 32.78 10.70
N ASN A 113 7.49 31.49 10.93
CA ASN A 113 7.76 30.51 9.87
C ASN A 113 6.48 30.17 9.08
N ILE A 114 5.81 31.20 8.57
CA ILE A 114 4.60 31.04 7.77
C ILE A 114 5.01 30.82 6.32
N LYS A 115 4.86 29.57 5.85
CA LYS A 115 5.16 29.17 4.46
C LYS A 115 3.90 28.61 3.78
N TYR A 116 3.90 28.62 2.46
CA TYR A 116 2.86 27.90 1.72
C TYR A 116 2.90 26.42 2.11
N PRO A 117 1.72 25.78 2.40
CA PRO A 117 1.66 24.38 2.88
C PRO A 117 2.38 23.37 1.98
N PHE A 118 2.51 23.68 0.68
CA PHE A 118 3.17 22.83 -0.29
C PHE A 118 4.38 23.50 -0.96
N GLY A 119 5.01 24.45 -0.29
CA GLY A 119 6.18 25.17 -0.79
C GLY A 119 5.89 26.24 -1.84
N ILE A 120 4.78 26.14 -2.58
CA ILE A 120 4.33 27.10 -3.60
C ILE A 120 2.83 27.40 -3.47
N SER A 121 2.40 28.54 -4.03
CA SER A 121 0.98 28.90 -4.06
C SER A 121 0.17 27.89 -4.88
N SER A 122 -1.11 27.73 -4.52
CA SER A 122 -2.03 26.80 -5.21
C SER A 122 -2.18 27.13 -6.71
N SER A 123 -2.09 28.38 -7.10
CA SER A 123 -2.17 28.84 -8.49
C SER A 123 -1.01 28.35 -9.36
N LYS A 124 0.16 28.13 -8.77
CA LYS A 124 1.36 27.67 -9.47
C LYS A 124 1.48 26.15 -9.58
N ARG A 125 0.62 25.39 -8.88
CA ARG A 125 0.64 23.93 -8.92
C ARG A 125 0.04 23.42 -10.23
N LYS A 126 0.66 22.38 -10.78
CA LYS A 126 0.23 21.76 -12.05
C LYS A 126 -0.94 20.82 -11.82
N SER A 127 -1.86 20.76 -12.76
CA SER A 127 -2.86 19.70 -12.84
C SER A 127 -2.23 18.47 -13.50
N ILE A 128 -2.60 17.28 -13.03
CA ILE A 128 -2.15 16.01 -13.59
C ILE A 128 -3.37 15.14 -13.87
N LYS A 129 -3.32 14.34 -14.92
CA LYS A 129 -4.35 13.35 -15.22
C LYS A 129 -4.18 12.11 -14.33
N ALA A 130 -5.28 11.51 -13.91
CA ALA A 130 -5.24 10.23 -13.23
C ALA A 130 -4.81 9.12 -14.20
N PHE A 131 -4.02 8.18 -13.69
CA PHE A 131 -3.62 6.98 -14.42
C PHE A 131 -4.83 6.04 -14.59
N ASN A 132 -4.95 5.41 -15.76
CA ASN A 132 -5.96 4.39 -15.96
C ASN A 132 -5.50 3.07 -15.33
N ASN A 133 -6.17 2.68 -14.26
CA ASN A 133 -5.81 1.50 -13.46
C ASN A 133 -5.94 0.17 -14.22
N ASP A 134 -6.73 0.12 -15.31
CA ASP A 134 -6.82 -1.09 -16.16
C ASP A 134 -5.48 -1.45 -16.80
N ASN A 135 -4.59 -0.49 -16.92
CA ASN A 135 -3.23 -0.66 -17.45
C ASN A 135 -2.19 -0.99 -16.37
N TYR A 136 -2.60 -1.11 -15.10
CA TYR A 136 -1.68 -1.41 -14.02
C TYR A 136 -1.50 -2.91 -13.85
N THR A 137 -0.28 -3.39 -14.10
CA THR A 137 0.06 -4.80 -13.94
C THR A 137 0.87 -5.01 -12.67
N ASN A 138 0.40 -5.89 -11.80
CA ASN A 138 1.10 -6.25 -10.57
C ASN A 138 0.90 -7.73 -10.22
N SER A 139 1.69 -8.22 -9.26
CA SER A 139 1.48 -9.54 -8.67
C SER A 139 0.34 -9.48 -7.66
N LEU A 140 -0.56 -10.46 -7.71
CA LEU A 140 -1.73 -10.54 -6.84
C LEU A 140 -1.62 -11.76 -5.92
N TYR A 141 -2.18 -11.63 -4.72
CA TYR A 141 -2.51 -12.74 -3.84
C TYR A 141 -3.99 -13.05 -3.99
N LEU A 142 -4.32 -14.30 -4.30
CA LEU A 142 -5.68 -14.76 -4.44
C LEU A 142 -5.92 -15.91 -3.46
N ARG A 143 -6.97 -15.81 -2.65
CA ARG A 143 -7.45 -16.89 -1.79
C ARG A 143 -8.76 -17.41 -2.33
N PHE A 144 -8.81 -18.72 -2.59
CA PHE A 144 -10.02 -19.43 -2.99
C PHE A 144 -10.45 -20.39 -1.87
N GLU A 145 -11.68 -20.26 -1.42
CA GLU A 145 -12.33 -21.24 -0.55
C GLU A 145 -13.16 -22.17 -1.46
N VAL A 146 -12.70 -23.39 -1.61
CA VAL A 146 -13.31 -24.35 -2.53
C VAL A 146 -13.57 -25.67 -1.84
N ARG A 147 -14.50 -26.46 -2.36
CA ARG A 147 -14.70 -27.84 -1.89
C ARG A 147 -13.49 -28.67 -2.26
N ASP A 148 -13.05 -29.55 -1.36
CA ASP A 148 -11.98 -30.50 -1.63
C ASP A 148 -12.52 -31.63 -2.51
N LYS A 149 -12.37 -31.46 -3.83
CA LYS A 149 -12.78 -32.41 -4.87
C LYS A 149 -11.72 -32.51 -5.94
N GLN A 150 -11.57 -33.70 -6.51
CA GLN A 150 -10.70 -33.92 -7.66
C GLN A 150 -11.04 -32.96 -8.80
N GLY A 151 -10.00 -32.38 -9.43
CA GLY A 151 -10.14 -31.51 -10.60
C GLY A 151 -10.35 -30.02 -10.28
N VAL A 152 -10.67 -29.61 -9.03
CA VAL A 152 -10.90 -28.21 -8.70
C VAL A 152 -9.67 -27.33 -8.95
N LEU A 153 -8.48 -27.82 -8.57
CA LEU A 153 -7.23 -27.09 -8.84
C LEU A 153 -6.99 -26.92 -10.36
N SER A 154 -7.24 -27.96 -11.14
CA SER A 154 -7.14 -27.90 -12.60
C SER A 154 -8.10 -26.86 -13.21
N LEU A 155 -9.33 -26.79 -12.71
CA LEU A 155 -10.30 -25.78 -13.15
C LEU A 155 -9.81 -24.36 -12.88
N ILE A 156 -9.27 -24.09 -11.69
CA ILE A 156 -8.75 -22.76 -11.32
C ILE A 156 -7.56 -22.41 -12.22
N THR A 157 -6.57 -23.30 -12.34
CA THR A 157 -5.35 -23.04 -13.12
C THR A 157 -5.65 -22.86 -14.60
N ASN A 158 -6.56 -23.67 -15.18
CA ASN A 158 -7.01 -23.53 -16.56
C ASN A 158 -7.71 -22.18 -16.79
N ARG A 159 -8.50 -21.73 -15.80
CA ARG A 159 -9.17 -20.43 -15.90
C ARG A 159 -8.16 -19.28 -15.88
N LEU A 160 -7.19 -19.33 -14.97
CA LEU A 160 -6.09 -18.34 -14.91
C LEU A 160 -5.28 -18.32 -16.21
N ALA A 161 -4.92 -19.51 -16.74
CA ALA A 161 -4.21 -19.64 -18.01
C ALA A 161 -4.98 -19.02 -19.19
N LYS A 162 -6.31 -19.23 -19.26
CA LYS A 162 -7.17 -18.63 -20.29
C LYS A 162 -7.08 -17.10 -20.31
N TYR A 163 -6.91 -16.48 -19.13
CA TYR A 163 -6.72 -15.05 -19.00
C TYR A 163 -5.25 -14.61 -19.00
N LYS A 164 -4.33 -15.51 -19.40
CA LYS A 164 -2.88 -15.25 -19.45
C LYS A 164 -2.28 -14.83 -18.11
N ILE A 165 -2.87 -15.30 -17.00
CA ILE A 165 -2.38 -15.04 -15.65
C ILE A 165 -1.40 -16.16 -15.29
N SER A 166 -0.14 -15.78 -15.05
CA SER A 166 0.91 -16.71 -14.61
C SER A 166 0.84 -16.90 -13.09
N VAL A 167 0.91 -18.16 -12.67
CA VAL A 167 0.92 -18.54 -11.26
C VAL A 167 2.35 -18.74 -10.78
N LYS A 168 2.80 -17.90 -9.84
CA LYS A 168 4.15 -18.00 -9.27
C LYS A 168 4.25 -19.04 -8.15
N ARG A 169 3.21 -19.14 -7.31
CA ARG A 169 3.17 -20.07 -6.16
C ARG A 169 1.73 -20.48 -5.89
N ILE A 170 1.56 -21.73 -5.47
CA ILE A 170 0.30 -22.29 -5.00
C ILE A 170 0.54 -22.88 -3.61
N ILE A 171 -0.33 -22.57 -2.67
CA ILE A 171 -0.37 -23.19 -1.36
C ILE A 171 -1.76 -23.74 -1.17
N GLN A 172 -1.87 -25.03 -0.93
CA GLN A 172 -3.12 -25.69 -0.62
C GLN A 172 -3.10 -26.10 0.85
N THR A 173 -4.12 -25.67 1.58
CA THR A 173 -4.31 -26.02 3.00
C THR A 173 -5.55 -26.88 3.09
N PRO A 174 -5.45 -28.17 3.49
CA PRO A 174 -6.62 -29.01 3.67
C PRO A 174 -7.55 -28.44 4.73
N ASP A 175 -8.86 -28.56 4.53
CA ASP A 175 -9.83 -28.19 5.56
C ASP A 175 -9.69 -29.13 6.78
N LYS A 176 -9.36 -28.53 7.94
CA LYS A 176 -9.20 -29.29 9.18
C LYS A 176 -10.49 -29.95 9.67
N LYS A 177 -11.65 -29.54 9.16
CA LYS A 177 -12.96 -30.09 9.54
C LYS A 177 -13.28 -31.42 8.85
N ASN A 178 -12.60 -31.79 7.79
CA ASN A 178 -12.85 -33.03 7.04
C ASN A 178 -11.85 -34.18 7.36
N LYS A 179 -11.22 -34.19 8.55
CA LYS A 179 -10.54 -35.39 9.05
C LYS A 179 -11.52 -36.37 9.67
N LYS A 180 -12.55 -36.76 8.94
CA LYS A 180 -13.36 -37.97 9.19
C LYS A 180 -13.61 -38.63 7.85
N ALA A 181 -12.72 -39.46 7.45
CA ALA A 181 -12.92 -40.67 6.65
C ALA A 181 -11.75 -41.61 6.92
#